data_c8565ac255e08156eb6a0515d2a01ca2
#
_entry.id   c8565ac255e08156eb6a0515d2a01ca2
#
_cell.length_a   1.000
_cell.length_b   1.000
_cell.length_c   1.000
_cell.angle_alpha   90.00
_cell.angle_beta   90.00
_cell.angle_gamma   90.00
#
_symmetry.space_group_name_H-M   'P 1'
#
loop_
_entity.id
_entity.type
_entity.pdbx_description
1 polymer ?
#
loop_
_entity_poly.entity_id
_entity_poly.type
_entity_poly.pdbx_seq_one_letter_code
_entity_poly.pdbx_strand_id
1 'polypeptide(L)'
;PARRFFHILETQGAEPRLFSTPKQPVSDADHAIGIHVASLVRDGGTLQIGIGSLGDAVTAALVMRHEAPDVFAETLRRLCHGEIPQGRETQPFETGLYAASEMFVDGFMELYRHGILKRKAGDGAVLHAGFFLGTEAFYSFLRELPDKERDLFSMRGISFVNELFGEEAQKRADRADARFVNTAMMATLLGETI
;
A
#
# COMPACT_ATOMS: atom_id res chain seq x y z
N PRO A 1 17.80 11.05 13.81
CA PRO A 1 17.52 9.83 14.60
C PRO A 1 18.28 9.83 15.94
N ALA A 2 19.59 10.11 15.95
CA ALA A 2 20.42 10.02 17.16
C ALA A 2 19.92 10.81 18.37
N ARG A 3 19.22 11.93 18.18
CA ARG A 3 18.66 12.76 19.26
C ARG A 3 17.48 12.13 20.00
N ARG A 4 16.92 11.01 19.50
CA ARG A 4 15.75 10.32 20.07
C ARG A 4 16.11 9.02 20.79
N PHE A 5 17.38 8.63 20.78
CA PHE A 5 17.86 7.40 21.41
C PHE A 5 18.89 7.74 22.48
N PHE A 6 18.74 7.15 23.67
CA PHE A 6 19.72 7.26 24.75
C PHE A 6 20.98 6.44 24.50
N HIS A 7 20.82 5.30 23.82
CA HIS A 7 21.91 4.40 23.48
C HIS A 7 21.76 3.91 22.05
N ILE A 8 22.84 3.89 21.32
CA ILE A 8 22.95 3.29 19.99
C ILE A 8 24.05 2.23 20.09
N LEU A 9 23.70 0.96 19.84
CA LEU A 9 24.62 -0.15 19.81
C LEU A 9 24.95 -0.47 18.36
N GLU A 10 26.20 -0.25 17.97
CA GLU A 10 26.72 -0.67 16.68
C GLU A 10 27.47 -2.00 16.86
N THR A 11 26.93 -3.07 16.26
CA THR A 11 27.52 -4.40 16.29
C THR A 11 28.38 -4.61 15.05
N GLN A 12 29.69 -4.82 15.24
CA GLN A 12 30.57 -5.17 14.13
C GLN A 12 30.38 -6.64 13.75
N GLY A 13 29.87 -6.89 12.53
CA GLY A 13 29.87 -8.21 11.89
C GLY A 13 28.77 -9.20 12.34
N ALA A 14 27.82 -8.78 13.17
CA ALA A 14 26.68 -9.61 13.57
C ALA A 14 25.36 -8.87 13.32
N GLU A 15 25.02 -8.69 12.05
CA GLU A 15 23.68 -8.16 11.70
C GLU A 15 22.64 -9.26 11.98
N PRO A 16 21.70 -9.05 12.92
CA PRO A 16 20.62 -10.01 13.14
C PRO A 16 19.74 -10.07 11.89
N ARG A 17 19.37 -11.26 11.46
CA ARG A 17 18.36 -11.42 10.42
C ARG A 17 17.06 -10.77 10.87
N LEU A 18 16.50 -9.93 10.01
CA LEU A 18 15.18 -9.39 10.23
C LEU A 18 14.14 -10.51 10.12
N PHE A 19 13.08 -10.40 10.91
CA PHE A 19 11.93 -11.29 10.78
C PHE A 19 11.31 -11.10 9.38
N SER A 20 11.13 -12.21 8.67
CA SER A 20 10.53 -12.24 7.34
C SER A 20 9.20 -12.96 7.39
N THR A 21 8.17 -12.36 6.81
CA THR A 21 6.84 -12.98 6.72
C THR A 21 6.79 -13.97 5.55
N PRO A 22 6.34 -15.22 5.75
CA PRO A 22 6.10 -16.12 4.64
C PRO A 22 4.93 -15.63 3.80
N LYS A 23 5.05 -15.76 2.47
CA LYS A 23 3.92 -15.51 1.57
C LYS A 23 2.85 -16.58 1.79
N GLN A 24 1.60 -16.15 1.87
CA GLN A 24 0.44 -17.03 1.94
C GLN A 24 -0.14 -17.23 0.53
N PRO A 25 -0.66 -18.42 0.19
CA PRO A 25 -1.41 -18.61 -1.04
C PRO A 25 -2.61 -17.65 -1.11
N VAL A 26 -2.81 -17.04 -2.27
CA VAL A 26 -3.95 -16.17 -2.53
C VAL A 26 -5.08 -17.02 -3.08
N SER A 27 -6.26 -17.01 -2.43
CA SER A 27 -7.43 -17.75 -2.89
C SER A 27 -8.16 -17.02 -4.03
N ASP A 28 -9.00 -17.76 -4.77
CA ASP A 28 -9.87 -17.15 -5.80
C ASP A 28 -10.79 -16.07 -5.22
N ALA A 29 -11.25 -16.27 -3.97
CA ALA A 29 -12.04 -15.28 -3.26
C ALA A 29 -11.25 -14.01 -2.96
N ASP A 30 -9.99 -14.13 -2.51
CA ASP A 30 -9.12 -12.98 -2.30
C ASP A 30 -8.86 -12.23 -3.60
N HIS A 31 -8.62 -12.96 -4.70
CA HIS A 31 -8.46 -12.34 -6.03
C HIS A 31 -9.71 -11.60 -6.47
N ALA A 32 -10.90 -12.16 -6.27
CA ALA A 32 -12.17 -11.49 -6.59
C ALA A 32 -12.36 -10.22 -5.74
N ILE A 33 -12.07 -10.30 -4.43
CA ILE A 33 -12.08 -9.12 -3.53
C ILE A 33 -11.06 -8.09 -4.02
N GLY A 34 -9.84 -8.52 -4.37
CA GLY A 34 -8.78 -7.65 -4.89
C GLY A 34 -9.22 -6.85 -6.12
N ILE A 35 -9.90 -7.49 -7.08
CA ILE A 35 -10.46 -6.83 -8.27
C ILE A 35 -11.50 -5.78 -7.89
N HIS A 36 -12.43 -6.11 -6.98
CA HIS A 36 -13.42 -5.14 -6.51
C HIS A 36 -12.77 -3.96 -5.78
N VAL A 37 -11.78 -4.21 -4.91
CA VAL A 37 -11.05 -3.16 -4.20
C VAL A 37 -10.29 -2.27 -5.17
N ALA A 38 -9.54 -2.86 -6.12
CA ALA A 38 -8.76 -2.12 -7.11
C ALA A 38 -9.64 -1.19 -7.96
N SER A 39 -10.89 -1.59 -8.22
CA SER A 39 -11.86 -0.74 -8.93
C SER A 39 -12.39 0.45 -8.11
N LEU A 40 -12.13 0.49 -6.81
CA LEU A 40 -12.50 1.63 -5.94
C LEU A 40 -11.36 2.63 -5.75
N VAL A 41 -10.14 2.26 -6.16
CA VAL A 41 -8.95 3.10 -6.00
C VAL A 41 -8.86 4.08 -7.17
N ARG A 42 -8.94 5.37 -6.89
CA ARG A 42 -8.83 6.42 -7.91
C ARG A 42 -7.39 6.71 -8.29
N ASP A 43 -7.16 7.03 -9.56
CA ASP A 43 -5.88 7.60 -9.97
C ASP A 43 -5.64 8.94 -9.27
N GLY A 44 -4.43 9.20 -8.84
CA GLY A 44 -4.10 10.35 -7.98
C GLY A 44 -4.51 10.17 -6.51
N GLY A 45 -5.09 9.03 -6.13
CA GLY A 45 -5.57 8.76 -4.78
C GLY A 45 -4.48 8.31 -3.80
N THR A 46 -4.91 8.04 -2.57
CA THR A 46 -4.06 7.55 -1.48
C THR A 46 -4.47 6.13 -1.11
N LEU A 47 -3.49 5.27 -0.89
CA LEU A 47 -3.69 3.87 -0.57
C LEU A 47 -3.05 3.49 0.76
N GLN A 48 -3.75 2.65 1.53
CA GLN A 48 -3.21 1.85 2.61
C GLN A 48 -3.59 0.39 2.39
N ILE A 49 -2.62 -0.50 2.50
CA ILE A 49 -2.79 -1.95 2.48
C ILE A 49 -1.95 -2.58 3.60
N GLY A 50 -2.41 -3.73 4.08
CA GLY A 50 -1.69 -4.56 5.05
C GLY A 50 -0.93 -5.72 4.41
N ILE A 51 -0.37 -6.58 5.27
CA ILE A 51 0.22 -7.87 4.90
C ILE A 51 -0.86 -8.93 4.67
N GLY A 52 -0.47 -10.05 4.05
CA GLY A 52 -1.31 -11.24 3.86
C GLY A 52 -1.91 -11.35 2.47
N SER A 53 -2.64 -12.46 2.24
CA SER A 53 -3.18 -12.83 0.92
C SER A 53 -4.06 -11.74 0.30
N LEU A 54 -4.88 -11.06 1.12
CA LEU A 54 -5.73 -9.98 0.61
C LEU A 54 -4.91 -8.77 0.15
N GLY A 55 -3.87 -8.36 0.88
CA GLY A 55 -2.96 -7.30 0.46
C GLY A 55 -2.24 -7.63 -0.84
N ASP A 56 -1.79 -8.87 -0.98
CA ASP A 56 -1.18 -9.39 -2.21
C ASP A 56 -2.18 -9.41 -3.38
N ALA A 57 -3.43 -9.84 -3.13
CA ALA A 57 -4.50 -9.84 -4.14
C ALA A 57 -4.85 -8.43 -4.64
N VAL A 58 -4.97 -7.48 -3.72
CA VAL A 58 -5.22 -6.06 -4.07
C VAL A 58 -4.08 -5.49 -4.90
N THR A 59 -2.83 -5.76 -4.50
CA THR A 59 -1.63 -5.36 -5.25
C THR A 59 -1.65 -5.92 -6.67
N ALA A 60 -1.86 -7.22 -6.81
CA ALA A 60 -1.93 -7.88 -8.13
C ALA A 60 -3.06 -7.31 -9.00
N ALA A 61 -4.22 -7.01 -8.41
CA ALA A 61 -5.34 -6.42 -9.13
C ALA A 61 -5.06 -4.97 -9.58
N LEU A 62 -4.35 -4.17 -8.78
CA LEU A 62 -3.93 -2.82 -9.16
C LEU A 62 -2.90 -2.85 -10.30
N VAL A 63 -1.96 -3.80 -10.26
CA VAL A 63 -0.99 -4.03 -11.35
C VAL A 63 -1.72 -4.48 -12.61
N MET A 64 -2.64 -5.46 -12.52
CA MET A 64 -3.47 -5.89 -13.65
C MET A 64 -4.24 -4.73 -14.27
N ARG A 65 -4.88 -3.89 -13.45
CA ARG A 65 -5.59 -2.71 -13.93
C ARG A 65 -4.69 -1.74 -14.67
N HIS A 66 -3.44 -1.58 -14.23
CA HIS A 66 -2.48 -0.67 -14.85
C HIS A 66 -1.94 -1.20 -16.16
N GLU A 67 -1.53 -2.46 -16.20
CA GLU A 67 -0.82 -3.05 -17.34
C GLU A 67 -1.76 -3.69 -18.38
N ALA A 68 -2.91 -4.19 -17.94
CA ALA A 68 -3.89 -4.89 -18.78
C ALA A 68 -5.32 -4.42 -18.47
N PRO A 69 -5.65 -3.12 -18.69
CA PRO A 69 -6.92 -2.52 -18.28
C PRO A 69 -8.15 -3.20 -18.89
N ASP A 70 -8.04 -3.69 -20.11
CA ASP A 70 -9.15 -4.41 -20.79
C ASP A 70 -9.43 -5.75 -20.10
N VAL A 71 -8.39 -6.49 -19.70
CA VAL A 71 -8.52 -7.75 -18.97
C VAL A 71 -9.12 -7.50 -17.59
N PHE A 72 -8.65 -6.46 -16.91
CA PHE A 72 -9.19 -6.04 -15.61
C PHE A 72 -10.68 -5.68 -15.72
N ALA A 73 -11.07 -4.84 -16.69
CA ALA A 73 -12.44 -4.41 -16.89
C ALA A 73 -13.37 -5.58 -17.22
N GLU A 74 -12.93 -6.52 -18.07
CA GLU A 74 -13.70 -7.72 -18.38
C GLU A 74 -13.86 -8.64 -17.18
N THR A 75 -12.80 -8.82 -16.38
CA THR A 75 -12.85 -9.61 -15.14
C THR A 75 -13.83 -8.99 -14.14
N LEU A 76 -13.73 -7.67 -13.93
CA LEU A 76 -14.64 -6.94 -13.05
C LEU A 76 -16.09 -7.06 -13.53
N ARG A 77 -16.35 -6.94 -14.85
CA ARG A 77 -17.70 -7.08 -15.42
C ARG A 77 -18.30 -8.45 -15.13
N ARG A 78 -17.51 -9.51 -15.26
CA ARG A 78 -17.94 -10.88 -14.94
C ARG A 78 -18.27 -11.04 -13.46
N LEU A 79 -17.44 -10.50 -12.58
CA LEU A 79 -17.68 -10.51 -11.14
C LEU A 79 -18.92 -9.69 -10.75
N CYS A 80 -19.26 -8.66 -11.53
CA CYS A 80 -20.45 -7.83 -11.36
C CYS A 80 -21.68 -8.32 -12.15
N HIS A 81 -21.70 -9.58 -12.58
CA HIS A 81 -22.82 -10.19 -13.31
C HIS A 81 -23.21 -9.47 -14.62
N GLY A 82 -22.25 -8.87 -15.30
CA GLY A 82 -22.39 -8.32 -16.65
C GLY A 82 -22.30 -6.80 -16.75
N GLU A 83 -22.54 -6.06 -15.69
CA GLU A 83 -22.47 -4.59 -15.68
C GLU A 83 -21.57 -4.07 -14.58
N ILE A 84 -20.63 -3.19 -14.94
CA ILE A 84 -19.77 -2.54 -13.95
C ILE A 84 -20.54 -1.39 -13.30
N PRO A 85 -20.71 -1.39 -11.95
CA PRO A 85 -21.43 -0.31 -11.26
C PRO A 85 -20.78 1.05 -11.47
N GLN A 86 -21.60 2.10 -11.48
CA GLN A 86 -21.11 3.47 -11.59
C GLN A 86 -20.11 3.82 -10.48
N GLY A 87 -19.08 4.61 -10.81
CA GLY A 87 -18.05 5.04 -9.86
C GLY A 87 -16.92 4.02 -9.65
N ARG A 88 -16.85 3.00 -10.50
CA ARG A 88 -15.73 2.06 -10.53
C ARG A 88 -14.69 2.52 -11.54
N GLU A 89 -13.43 2.38 -11.16
CA GLU A 89 -12.27 2.77 -11.95
C GLU A 89 -11.70 1.54 -12.67
N THR A 90 -11.49 1.65 -13.99
CA THR A 90 -10.90 0.57 -14.80
C THR A 90 -9.70 1.03 -15.60
N GLN A 91 -9.44 2.34 -15.63
CA GLN A 91 -8.35 2.94 -16.40
C GLN A 91 -6.99 2.76 -15.69
N PRO A 92 -5.89 2.75 -16.44
CA PRO A 92 -4.53 2.75 -15.89
C PRO A 92 -4.27 3.96 -14.97
N PHE A 93 -3.22 3.86 -14.17
CA PHE A 93 -2.76 4.95 -13.32
C PHE A 93 -1.84 5.91 -14.10
N GLU A 94 -2.30 7.12 -14.40
CA GLU A 94 -1.52 8.17 -15.05
C GLU A 94 -0.78 9.04 -14.03
N THR A 95 -1.50 9.59 -13.05
CA THR A 95 -0.94 10.35 -11.94
C THR A 95 -0.22 9.44 -10.94
N GLY A 96 -0.77 8.25 -10.72
CA GLY A 96 -0.30 7.27 -9.76
C GLY A 96 -0.83 7.50 -8.35
N LEU A 97 -0.38 6.64 -7.44
CA LEU A 97 -0.83 6.62 -6.05
C LEU A 97 0.25 7.17 -5.12
N TYR A 98 -0.19 7.74 -4.01
CA TYR A 98 0.57 7.97 -2.80
C TYR A 98 0.16 6.95 -1.73
N ALA A 99 1.08 6.55 -0.86
CA ALA A 99 0.79 5.66 0.25
C ALA A 99 0.91 6.38 1.61
N ALA A 100 -0.15 6.26 2.42
CA ALA A 100 -0.11 6.60 3.85
C ALA A 100 -0.54 5.33 4.61
N SER A 101 0.40 4.55 5.06
CA SER A 101 0.16 3.20 5.60
C SER A 101 0.83 3.02 6.95
N GLU A 102 0.26 2.19 7.80
CA GLU A 102 0.92 1.78 9.03
C GLU A 102 2.23 1.06 8.71
N MET A 103 2.17 0.12 7.76
CA MET A 103 3.30 -0.69 7.35
C MET A 103 3.71 -0.40 5.90
N PHE A 104 5.02 -0.32 5.66
CA PHE A 104 5.58 -0.48 4.32
C PHE A 104 5.80 -1.97 4.07
N VAL A 105 5.06 -2.51 3.13
CA VAL A 105 4.99 -3.95 2.83
C VAL A 105 5.34 -4.25 1.38
N ASP A 106 5.54 -5.54 1.05
CA ASP A 106 5.87 -6.02 -0.31
C ASP A 106 4.96 -5.43 -1.40
N GLY A 107 3.66 -5.30 -1.11
CA GLY A 107 2.71 -4.74 -2.09
C GLY A 107 3.08 -3.34 -2.56
N PHE A 108 3.57 -2.47 -1.68
CA PHE A 108 4.02 -1.14 -2.09
C PHE A 108 5.32 -1.17 -2.90
N MET A 109 6.23 -2.11 -2.62
CA MET A 109 7.40 -2.35 -3.47
C MET A 109 6.97 -2.70 -4.90
N GLU A 110 6.02 -3.62 -5.04
CA GLU A 110 5.50 -4.01 -6.35
C GLU A 110 4.81 -2.83 -7.05
N LEU A 111 3.93 -2.09 -6.37
CA LEU A 111 3.31 -0.90 -6.94
C LEU A 111 4.32 0.18 -7.37
N TYR A 112 5.43 0.31 -6.65
CA TYR A 112 6.52 1.23 -7.02
C TYR A 112 7.25 0.74 -8.28
N ARG A 113 7.61 -0.55 -8.33
CA ARG A 113 8.28 -1.17 -9.49
C ARG A 113 7.47 -1.08 -10.77
N HIS A 114 6.14 -1.18 -10.67
CA HIS A 114 5.21 -1.05 -11.79
C HIS A 114 4.81 0.41 -12.11
N GLY A 115 5.44 1.41 -11.45
CA GLY A 115 5.17 2.82 -11.72
C GLY A 115 3.79 3.30 -11.31
N ILE A 116 3.12 2.58 -10.42
CA ILE A 116 1.83 2.95 -9.85
C ILE A 116 2.02 3.84 -8.62
N LEU A 117 2.92 3.48 -7.70
CA LEU A 117 3.26 4.27 -6.53
C LEU A 117 4.28 5.36 -6.92
N LYS A 118 3.82 6.51 -7.35
CA LYS A 118 4.66 7.62 -7.87
C LYS A 118 4.16 9.02 -7.53
N ARG A 119 2.90 9.17 -7.07
CA ARG A 119 2.38 10.47 -6.65
C ARG A 119 3.07 10.92 -5.37
N LYS A 120 3.59 12.14 -5.37
CA LYS A 120 4.33 12.70 -4.23
C LYS A 120 3.40 13.47 -3.30
N ALA A 121 3.60 13.30 -2.00
CA ALA A 121 3.09 14.17 -0.96
C ALA A 121 3.81 15.54 -0.97
N GLY A 122 3.33 16.48 -0.18
CA GLY A 122 3.88 17.85 -0.12
C GLY A 122 5.36 17.92 0.28
N ASP A 123 5.88 16.92 0.99
CA ASP A 123 7.31 16.81 1.35
C ASP A 123 8.14 16.01 0.32
N GLY A 124 7.53 15.55 -0.76
CA GLY A 124 8.18 14.85 -1.85
C GLY A 124 8.20 13.32 -1.72
N ALA A 125 7.72 12.74 -0.60
CA ALA A 125 7.62 11.32 -0.41
C ALA A 125 6.47 10.70 -1.23
N VAL A 126 6.66 9.49 -1.75
CA VAL A 126 5.59 8.69 -2.37
C VAL A 126 4.92 7.77 -1.35
N LEU A 127 5.57 7.56 -0.21
CA LEU A 127 5.07 6.71 0.87
C LEU A 127 5.48 7.26 2.23
N HIS A 128 4.50 7.32 3.15
CA HIS A 128 4.73 7.47 4.58
C HIS A 128 4.28 6.22 5.31
N ALA A 129 5.14 5.67 6.17
CA ALA A 129 4.80 4.51 7.00
C ALA A 129 5.40 4.62 8.40
N GLY A 130 4.81 3.88 9.35
CA GLY A 130 5.30 3.79 10.73
C GLY A 130 6.49 2.85 10.85
N PHE A 131 6.45 1.75 10.15
CA PHE A 131 7.52 0.74 10.09
C PHE A 131 7.43 -0.07 8.79
N PHE A 132 8.37 -0.97 8.58
CA PHE A 132 8.41 -1.86 7.42
C PHE A 132 8.49 -3.33 7.85
N LEU A 133 7.84 -4.19 7.08
CA LEU A 133 7.82 -5.63 7.30
C LEU A 133 7.51 -6.33 5.99
N GLY A 134 8.27 -7.37 5.64
CA GLY A 134 8.04 -8.09 4.40
C GLY A 134 8.90 -9.33 4.24
N THR A 135 9.03 -9.76 3.01
CA THR A 135 9.85 -10.90 2.61
C THR A 135 11.33 -10.52 2.53
N GLU A 136 12.18 -11.54 2.37
CA GLU A 136 13.62 -11.32 2.07
C GLU A 136 13.83 -10.50 0.78
N ALA A 137 12.97 -10.70 -0.23
CA ALA A 137 13.01 -9.93 -1.47
C ALA A 137 12.72 -8.44 -1.23
N PHE A 138 11.78 -8.14 -0.34
CA PHE A 138 11.47 -6.78 0.07
C PHE A 138 12.64 -6.13 0.83
N TYR A 139 13.28 -6.86 1.74
CA TYR A 139 14.46 -6.33 2.45
C TYR A 139 15.65 -6.13 1.52
N SER A 140 15.84 -7.00 0.53
CA SER A 140 16.86 -6.79 -0.50
C SER A 140 16.59 -5.54 -1.33
N PHE A 141 15.33 -5.34 -1.74
CA PHE A 141 14.91 -4.11 -2.41
C PHE A 141 15.26 -2.86 -1.58
N LEU A 142 14.95 -2.85 -0.28
CA LEU A 142 15.27 -1.70 0.58
C LEU A 142 16.77 -1.43 0.71
N ARG A 143 17.61 -2.49 0.77
CA ARG A 143 19.06 -2.37 0.84
C ARG A 143 19.67 -1.85 -0.46
N GLU A 144 19.10 -2.24 -1.59
CA GLU A 144 19.60 -1.92 -2.94
C GLU A 144 19.08 -0.58 -3.47
N LEU A 145 18.12 0.06 -2.79
CA LEU A 145 17.60 1.36 -3.19
C LEU A 145 18.71 2.40 -3.26
N PRO A 146 18.88 3.10 -4.40
CA PRO A 146 19.74 4.27 -4.50
C PRO A 146 19.32 5.35 -3.47
N ASP A 147 20.26 6.11 -2.95
CA ASP A 147 20.00 7.13 -1.91
C ASP A 147 18.87 8.10 -2.31
N LYS A 148 18.85 8.53 -3.57
CA LYS A 148 17.81 9.44 -4.10
C LYS A 148 16.42 8.83 -4.12
N GLU A 149 16.32 7.51 -4.30
CA GLU A 149 15.04 6.79 -4.27
C GLU A 149 14.63 6.45 -2.84
N ARG A 150 15.61 6.22 -1.96
CA ARG A 150 15.35 5.97 -0.54
C ARG A 150 14.61 7.13 0.13
N ASP A 151 14.89 8.36 -0.27
CA ASP A 151 14.23 9.57 0.25
C ASP A 151 12.74 9.65 -0.14
N LEU A 152 12.30 8.87 -1.13
CA LEU A 152 10.87 8.76 -1.50
C LEU A 152 10.04 7.99 -0.47
N PHE A 153 10.68 7.18 0.39
CA PHE A 153 10.02 6.35 1.40
C PHE A 153 10.31 6.90 2.79
N SER A 154 9.36 7.63 3.37
CA SER A 154 9.55 8.34 4.63
C SER A 154 9.00 7.56 5.82
N MET A 155 9.87 7.05 6.68
CA MET A 155 9.47 6.44 7.95
C MET A 155 9.16 7.51 8.99
N ARG A 156 7.94 7.51 9.50
CA ARG A 156 7.41 8.48 10.47
C ARG A 156 6.97 7.77 11.76
N GLY A 157 6.76 8.53 12.83
CA GLY A 157 6.05 8.00 13.99
C GLY A 157 4.62 7.58 13.60
N ILE A 158 4.09 6.52 14.23
CA ILE A 158 2.78 5.96 13.87
C ILE A 158 1.64 6.98 13.98
N SER A 159 1.70 7.92 14.91
CA SER A 159 0.74 9.01 15.03
C SER A 159 0.67 9.89 13.77
N PHE A 160 1.79 10.07 13.05
CA PHE A 160 1.76 10.80 11.78
C PHE A 160 0.86 10.11 10.77
N VAL A 161 0.85 8.79 10.73
CA VAL A 161 0.05 7.99 9.79
C VAL A 161 -1.39 7.88 10.26
N ASN A 162 -1.63 7.56 11.54
CA ASN A 162 -2.95 7.22 12.05
C ASN A 162 -3.79 8.44 12.45
N GLU A 163 -3.15 9.60 12.69
CA GLU A 163 -3.83 10.79 13.16
C GLU A 163 -3.76 11.93 12.14
N LEU A 164 -4.80 12.75 12.09
CA LEU A 164 -4.76 14.02 11.35
C LEU A 164 -4.10 15.13 12.16
N PHE A 165 -4.12 15.05 13.47
CA PHE A 165 -3.56 16.05 14.37
C PHE A 165 -2.09 16.36 14.05
N GLY A 166 -1.73 17.63 14.12
CA GLY A 166 -0.44 18.13 13.64
C GLY A 166 -0.32 18.05 12.10
N GLU A 167 -0.07 19.15 11.45
CA GLU A 167 0.02 19.26 9.97
C GLU A 167 -1.29 18.87 9.26
N GLU A 168 -2.45 19.08 9.89
CA GLU A 168 -3.75 18.58 9.43
C GLU A 168 -4.08 19.00 7.99
N ALA A 169 -3.87 20.26 7.65
CA ALA A 169 -4.17 20.77 6.32
C ALA A 169 -3.34 20.04 5.24
N GLN A 170 -2.05 19.83 5.50
CA GLN A 170 -1.17 19.11 4.58
C GLN A 170 -1.56 17.63 4.48
N LYS A 171 -1.81 16.98 5.61
CA LYS A 171 -2.24 15.57 5.63
C LYS A 171 -3.55 15.35 4.87
N ARG A 172 -4.51 16.28 4.99
CA ARG A 172 -5.76 16.23 4.23
C ARG A 172 -5.53 16.39 2.73
N ALA A 173 -4.67 17.33 2.33
CA ALA A 173 -4.33 17.55 0.93
C ALA A 173 -3.61 16.32 0.33
N ASP A 174 -2.63 15.76 1.06
CA ASP A 174 -1.88 14.60 0.61
C ASP A 174 -2.74 13.33 0.51
N ARG A 175 -3.73 13.17 1.41
CA ARG A 175 -4.60 11.98 1.50
C ARG A 175 -5.90 12.10 0.70
N ALA A 176 -5.83 12.75 -0.45
CA ALA A 176 -6.96 12.83 -1.37
C ALA A 176 -7.43 11.42 -1.78
N ASP A 177 -8.74 11.26 -1.93
CA ASP A 177 -9.39 10.02 -2.39
C ASP A 177 -8.87 8.73 -1.70
N ALA A 178 -8.62 8.81 -0.39
CA ALA A 178 -8.00 7.74 0.37
C ALA A 178 -8.83 6.44 0.40
N ARG A 179 -8.14 5.33 0.24
CA ARG A 179 -8.67 3.98 0.44
C ARG A 179 -7.80 3.23 1.42
N PHE A 180 -8.39 2.87 2.56
CA PHE A 180 -7.75 2.07 3.60
C PHE A 180 -8.34 0.66 3.56
N VAL A 181 -7.51 -0.31 3.20
CA VAL A 181 -7.93 -1.70 2.98
C VAL A 181 -7.45 -2.55 4.14
N ASN A 182 -8.39 -3.01 4.94
CA ASN A 182 -8.14 -3.84 6.10
C ASN A 182 -9.10 -5.04 6.11
N THR A 183 -8.64 -6.14 6.69
CA THR A 183 -9.48 -7.33 6.92
C THR A 183 -10.14 -7.19 8.29
N ALA A 184 -11.46 -7.24 8.31
CA ALA A 184 -12.21 -7.32 9.56
C ALA A 184 -12.31 -8.78 10.01
N MET A 185 -12.19 -9.04 11.31
CA MET A 185 -12.43 -10.37 11.88
C MET A 185 -13.92 -10.68 11.99
N MET A 186 -14.74 -9.65 12.18
CA MET A 186 -16.18 -9.78 12.34
C MET A 186 -16.88 -8.51 11.85
N ALA A 187 -18.06 -8.68 11.25
CA ALA A 187 -18.97 -7.58 10.93
C ALA A 187 -20.33 -7.88 11.52
N THR A 188 -20.97 -6.89 12.14
CA THR A 188 -22.35 -7.00 12.63
C THR A 188 -23.35 -6.68 11.52
N LEU A 189 -24.61 -7.06 11.71
CA LEU A 189 -25.69 -6.71 10.79
C LEU A 189 -25.93 -5.20 10.67
N LEU A 190 -25.46 -4.42 11.64
CA LEU A 190 -25.55 -2.95 11.62
C LEU A 190 -24.35 -2.28 10.96
N GLY A 191 -23.37 -3.06 10.48
CA GLY A 191 -22.20 -2.56 9.76
C GLY A 191 -20.98 -2.21 10.66
N GLU A 192 -21.05 -2.52 11.96
CA GLU A 192 -19.89 -2.41 12.82
C GLU A 192 -18.87 -3.50 12.48
N THR A 193 -17.59 -3.17 12.48
CA THR A 193 -16.50 -4.09 12.15
C THR A 193 -15.46 -4.11 13.28
N ILE A 194 -14.91 -5.32 13.53
CA ILE A 194 -13.86 -5.57 14.52
C ILE A 194 -12.71 -6.30 13.84
#